data_27db73ea4d306a9daf5f3ca86407ab7d
#
_entry.id   27db73ea4d306a9daf5f3ca86407ab7d
#
_cell.length_a   1.000
_cell.length_b   1.000
_cell.length_c   1.000
_cell.angle_alpha   90.00
_cell.angle_beta   90.00
_cell.angle_gamma   90.00
#
_symmetry.space_group_name_H-M   'P 1'
#
loop_
_entity.id
_entity.type
_entity.pdbx_description
1 polymer ?
#
loop_
_entity_poly.entity_id
_entity_poly.type
_entity_poly.pdbx_seq_one_letter_code
_entity_poly.pdbx_strand_id
1 'polypeptide(L)'
;TAVYNMPEKLIAISDIEGEFEAFKQFLIANGVMNAKYQWKYGKGHLVTVGDFFDRGLWVTQILWLIYHLEQQAEKAGGKVHFILGNHDLMNMNNDFRYVRKKYFQNASLLQDEYLHFYKPNTELGRWLATKNIVEKIGDYVFVHAGISIEIANLGLTVQELNDKARDYYFDNLKARKCKDSLYSILYQFGISPTWYRG
;
A
#
# COMPACT_ATOMS: atom_id res chain seq x y z
N THR A 1 10.69 9.52 -1.37
CA THR A 1 10.68 10.12 -0.02
C THR A 1 9.63 9.47 0.84
N ALA A 2 9.81 9.48 2.16
CA ALA A 2 8.87 8.94 3.15
C ALA A 2 8.55 9.97 4.26
N VAL A 3 9.04 11.20 4.12
CA VAL A 3 8.80 12.31 5.07
C VAL A 3 8.27 13.51 4.30
N TYR A 4 7.16 14.07 4.76
CA TYR A 4 6.44 15.16 4.11
C TYR A 4 6.04 16.24 5.13
N ASN A 5 5.89 17.47 4.66
CA ASN A 5 5.27 18.53 5.45
C ASN A 5 3.76 18.28 5.59
N MET A 6 3.19 18.80 6.69
CA MET A 6 1.73 18.75 6.88
C MET A 6 1.03 19.63 5.83
N PRO A 7 0.10 19.06 5.05
CA PRO A 7 -0.74 19.86 4.16
C PRO A 7 -1.87 20.57 4.92
N GLU A 8 -2.52 21.55 4.29
CA GLU A 8 -3.71 22.21 4.87
C GLU A 8 -4.89 21.25 5.05
N LYS A 9 -4.97 20.22 4.20
CA LYS A 9 -6.04 19.21 4.23
C LYS A 9 -5.41 17.83 4.13
N LEU A 10 -5.79 16.95 5.04
CA LEU A 10 -5.39 15.55 5.03
C LEU A 10 -6.59 14.68 5.40
N ILE A 11 -6.78 13.61 4.66
CA ILE A 11 -7.74 12.56 5.00
C ILE A 11 -7.06 11.20 4.88
N ALA A 12 -7.35 10.30 5.81
CA ALA A 12 -6.78 8.95 5.83
C ALA A 12 -7.87 7.88 5.86
N ILE A 13 -7.60 6.75 5.21
CA ILE A 13 -8.44 5.55 5.21
C ILE A 13 -7.57 4.31 5.08
N SER A 14 -8.00 3.18 5.64
CA SER A 14 -7.31 1.89 5.54
C SER A 14 -8.29 0.76 5.22
N ASP A 15 -7.75 -0.43 4.95
CA ASP A 15 -8.52 -1.69 4.85
C ASP A 15 -9.68 -1.61 3.83
N ILE A 16 -9.36 -1.21 2.60
CA ILE A 16 -10.32 -1.09 1.50
C ILE A 16 -10.73 -2.47 0.95
N GLU A 17 -9.80 -3.40 0.91
CA GLU A 17 -9.99 -4.83 0.62
C GLU A 17 -10.94 -5.14 -0.56
N GLY A 18 -10.77 -4.43 -1.67
CA GLY A 18 -11.56 -4.64 -2.88
C GLY A 18 -12.99 -4.08 -2.82
N GLU A 19 -13.36 -3.26 -1.83
CA GLU A 19 -14.69 -2.64 -1.69
C GLU A 19 -14.77 -1.30 -2.45
N PHE A 20 -14.82 -1.38 -3.79
CA PHE A 20 -14.73 -0.24 -4.70
C PHE A 20 -15.81 0.81 -4.48
N GLU A 21 -17.08 0.43 -4.34
CA GLU A 21 -18.16 1.40 -4.22
C GLU A 21 -18.10 2.15 -2.88
N ALA A 22 -17.75 1.48 -1.78
CA ALA A 22 -17.56 2.11 -0.49
C ALA A 22 -16.41 3.13 -0.55
N PHE A 23 -15.27 2.74 -1.13
CA PHE A 23 -14.12 3.63 -1.30
C PHE A 23 -14.44 4.82 -2.20
N LYS A 24 -15.08 4.60 -3.33
CA LYS A 24 -15.53 5.66 -4.24
C LYS A 24 -16.46 6.66 -3.54
N GLN A 25 -17.46 6.17 -2.80
CA GLN A 25 -18.39 7.05 -2.06
C GLN A 25 -17.67 7.83 -0.96
N PHE A 26 -16.73 7.21 -0.24
CA PHE A 26 -15.88 7.89 0.73
C PHE A 26 -15.12 9.06 0.08
N LEU A 27 -14.47 8.84 -1.06
CA LEU A 27 -13.71 9.86 -1.76
C LEU A 27 -14.60 11.01 -2.27
N ILE A 28 -15.79 10.71 -2.78
CA ILE A 28 -16.75 11.73 -3.26
C ILE A 28 -17.32 12.53 -2.10
N ALA A 29 -17.78 11.87 -1.04
CA ALA A 29 -18.41 12.52 0.11
C ALA A 29 -17.46 13.49 0.84
N ASN A 30 -16.15 13.16 0.83
CA ASN A 30 -15.12 14.00 1.45
C ASN A 30 -14.47 15.00 0.48
N GLY A 31 -15.00 15.15 -0.74
CA GLY A 31 -14.52 16.11 -1.73
C GLY A 31 -13.13 15.81 -2.28
N VAL A 32 -12.64 14.56 -2.15
CA VAL A 32 -11.35 14.13 -2.69
C VAL A 32 -11.41 14.00 -4.20
N MET A 33 -12.50 13.42 -4.71
CA MET A 33 -12.76 13.34 -6.15
C MET A 33 -14.24 13.61 -6.47
N ASN A 34 -14.57 13.83 -7.74
CA ASN A 34 -15.95 13.89 -8.21
C ASN A 34 -16.40 12.55 -8.83
N ALA A 35 -17.69 12.49 -9.22
CA ALA A 35 -18.29 11.30 -9.84
C ALA A 35 -17.68 10.90 -11.19
N LYS A 36 -16.85 11.78 -11.81
CA LYS A 36 -16.10 11.51 -13.04
C LYS A 36 -14.67 11.06 -12.77
N TYR A 37 -14.36 10.63 -11.51
CA TYR A 37 -13.03 10.19 -11.07
C TYR A 37 -11.93 11.25 -11.22
N GLN A 38 -12.29 12.55 -11.11
CA GLN A 38 -11.36 13.65 -11.17
C GLN A 38 -11.02 14.15 -9.77
N TRP A 39 -9.73 14.35 -9.50
CA TRP A 39 -9.23 14.93 -8.25
C TRP A 39 -9.83 16.31 -7.98
N LYS A 40 -10.31 16.55 -6.78
CA LYS A 40 -10.93 17.79 -6.33
C LYS A 40 -10.36 18.35 -5.02
N TYR A 41 -9.38 17.64 -4.45
CA TYR A 41 -8.84 18.00 -3.14
C TYR A 41 -7.76 19.07 -3.18
N GLY A 42 -7.44 19.61 -4.39
CA GLY A 42 -6.42 20.65 -4.57
C GLY A 42 -5.05 20.21 -4.07
N LYS A 43 -4.44 21.01 -3.20
CA LYS A 43 -3.15 20.70 -2.54
C LYS A 43 -3.28 19.77 -1.32
N GLY A 44 -4.48 19.24 -1.04
CA GLY A 44 -4.70 18.29 0.06
C GLY A 44 -4.05 16.94 -0.17
N HIS A 45 -3.91 16.17 0.89
CA HIS A 45 -3.32 14.84 0.85
C HIS A 45 -4.36 13.77 1.20
N LEU A 46 -4.43 12.72 0.40
CA LEU A 46 -5.13 11.47 0.69
C LEU A 46 -4.10 10.45 1.16
N VAL A 47 -4.29 9.88 2.34
CA VAL A 47 -3.43 8.81 2.87
C VAL A 47 -4.22 7.51 2.89
N THR A 48 -3.77 6.53 2.12
CA THR A 48 -4.32 5.18 2.12
C THR A 48 -3.37 4.26 2.86
N VAL A 49 -3.85 3.62 3.96
CA VAL A 49 -2.99 2.99 4.97
C VAL A 49 -3.11 1.47 4.92
N GLY A 50 -2.82 0.89 3.74
CA GLY A 50 -2.70 -0.56 3.55
C GLY A 50 -4.01 -1.31 3.35
N ASP A 51 -3.83 -2.56 2.96
CA ASP A 51 -4.87 -3.56 2.74
C ASP A 51 -5.90 -3.18 1.68
N PHE A 52 -5.41 -3.07 0.43
CA PHE A 52 -6.25 -2.87 -0.77
C PHE A 52 -6.63 -4.18 -1.41
N PHE A 53 -5.77 -5.18 -1.26
CA PHE A 53 -5.94 -6.52 -1.80
C PHE A 53 -6.87 -7.38 -0.96
N ASP A 54 -7.28 -8.48 -1.56
CA ASP A 54 -8.05 -9.57 -0.95
C ASP A 54 -9.53 -9.27 -0.69
N ARG A 55 -10.23 -10.27 -0.21
CA ARG A 55 -11.62 -10.32 0.26
C ARG A 55 -12.68 -9.80 -0.72
N GLY A 56 -12.56 -8.58 -1.22
CA GLY A 56 -13.53 -7.96 -2.12
C GLY A 56 -13.40 -8.37 -3.57
N LEU A 57 -14.24 -7.81 -4.42
CA LEU A 57 -14.34 -8.20 -5.84
C LEU A 57 -13.73 -7.18 -6.82
N TRP A 58 -13.22 -6.04 -6.32
CA TRP A 58 -12.84 -4.91 -7.16
C TRP A 58 -11.43 -4.38 -6.87
N VAL A 59 -10.52 -5.26 -6.42
CA VAL A 59 -9.12 -4.89 -6.10
C VAL A 59 -8.43 -4.17 -7.26
N THR A 60 -8.46 -4.76 -8.45
CA THR A 60 -7.80 -4.19 -9.64
C THR A 60 -8.32 -2.79 -9.99
N GLN A 61 -9.64 -2.59 -9.89
CA GLN A 61 -10.26 -1.29 -10.14
C GLN A 61 -9.84 -0.24 -9.10
N ILE A 62 -9.70 -0.62 -7.83
CA ILE A 62 -9.22 0.26 -6.77
C ILE A 62 -7.78 0.67 -7.03
N LEU A 63 -6.90 -0.28 -7.35
CA LEU A 63 -5.49 0.00 -7.63
C LEU A 63 -5.34 0.99 -8.80
N TRP A 64 -6.07 0.77 -9.90
CA TRP A 64 -6.04 1.70 -11.04
C TRP A 64 -6.67 3.05 -10.73
N LEU A 65 -7.71 3.11 -9.89
CA LEU A 65 -8.27 4.37 -9.43
C LEU A 65 -7.25 5.18 -8.62
N ILE A 66 -6.56 4.53 -7.66
CA ILE A 66 -5.55 5.20 -6.84
C ILE A 66 -4.38 5.65 -7.71
N TYR A 67 -3.89 4.80 -8.62
CA TYR A 67 -2.85 5.12 -9.58
C TYR A 67 -3.19 6.38 -10.40
N HIS A 68 -4.43 6.45 -10.88
CA HIS A 68 -4.93 7.60 -11.63
C HIS A 68 -5.04 8.87 -10.78
N LEU A 69 -5.59 8.76 -9.56
CA LEU A 69 -5.71 9.89 -8.64
C LEU A 69 -4.35 10.41 -8.18
N GLU A 70 -3.36 9.54 -8.00
CA GLU A 70 -1.99 9.93 -7.65
C GLU A 70 -1.40 10.92 -8.68
N GLN A 71 -1.56 10.62 -9.97
CA GLN A 71 -1.10 11.50 -11.05
C GLN A 71 -1.87 12.82 -11.13
N GLN A 72 -3.18 12.82 -10.86
CA GLN A 72 -3.98 14.03 -10.84
C GLN A 72 -3.67 14.90 -9.62
N ALA A 73 -3.49 14.28 -8.44
CA ALA A 73 -3.12 14.98 -7.22
C ALA A 73 -1.79 15.73 -7.39
N GLU A 74 -0.78 15.05 -7.93
CA GLU A 74 0.54 15.64 -8.18
C GLU A 74 0.45 16.88 -9.10
N LYS A 75 -0.31 16.80 -10.20
CA LYS A 75 -0.55 17.93 -11.11
C LYS A 75 -1.27 19.10 -10.43
N ALA A 76 -2.08 18.83 -9.41
CA ALA A 76 -2.79 19.85 -8.62
C ALA A 76 -1.96 20.39 -7.44
N GLY A 77 -0.73 19.88 -7.24
CA GLY A 77 0.13 20.20 -6.09
C GLY A 77 -0.29 19.51 -4.78
N GLY A 78 -1.20 18.55 -4.86
CA GLY A 78 -1.58 17.64 -3.77
C GLY A 78 -0.86 16.30 -3.83
N LYS A 79 -1.30 15.34 -3.03
CA LYS A 79 -0.65 14.02 -3.01
C LYS A 79 -1.60 12.89 -2.60
N VAL A 80 -1.42 11.74 -3.22
CA VAL A 80 -1.92 10.48 -2.71
C VAL A 80 -0.75 9.70 -2.13
N HIS A 81 -0.84 9.32 -0.87
CA HIS A 81 0.08 8.44 -0.18
C HIS A 81 -0.50 7.03 -0.19
N PHE A 82 0.25 6.09 -0.74
CA PHE A 82 -0.12 4.69 -0.74
C PHE A 82 0.85 3.92 0.16
N ILE A 83 0.39 3.55 1.33
CA ILE A 83 1.16 2.76 2.31
C ILE A 83 0.74 1.31 2.17
N LEU A 84 1.72 0.40 2.09
CA LEU A 84 1.44 -1.03 1.95
C LEU A 84 1.05 -1.66 3.29
N GLY A 85 -0.01 -2.48 3.24
CA GLY A 85 -0.41 -3.36 4.32
C GLY A 85 0.10 -4.79 4.14
N ASN A 86 -0.30 -5.68 5.04
CA ASN A 86 0.12 -7.07 4.95
C ASN A 86 -0.55 -7.82 3.79
N HIS A 87 -1.82 -7.55 3.48
CA HIS A 87 -2.50 -8.17 2.34
C HIS A 87 -1.89 -7.76 1.00
N ASP A 88 -1.42 -6.53 0.88
CA ASP A 88 -0.71 -6.06 -0.31
C ASP A 88 0.60 -6.84 -0.50
N LEU A 89 1.41 -6.95 0.56
CA LEU A 89 2.66 -7.72 0.53
C LEU A 89 2.42 -9.23 0.35
N MET A 90 1.34 -9.80 0.89
CA MET A 90 0.96 -11.20 0.66
C MET A 90 0.77 -11.47 -0.83
N ASN A 91 0.01 -10.64 -1.53
CA ASN A 91 -0.24 -10.80 -2.96
C ASN A 91 1.04 -10.64 -3.79
N MET A 92 1.91 -9.71 -3.44
CA MET A 92 3.23 -9.56 -4.08
C MET A 92 4.14 -10.79 -3.87
N ASN A 93 3.89 -11.58 -2.82
CA ASN A 93 4.67 -12.77 -2.42
C ASN A 93 3.96 -14.11 -2.69
N ASN A 94 2.93 -14.13 -3.53
CA ASN A 94 2.18 -15.34 -3.90
C ASN A 94 1.43 -16.01 -2.74
N ASP A 95 1.11 -15.28 -1.69
CA ASP A 95 0.22 -15.74 -0.61
C ASP A 95 -1.21 -15.30 -0.93
N PHE A 96 -1.97 -16.18 -1.57
CA PHE A 96 -3.30 -15.90 -2.12
C PHE A 96 -4.44 -16.45 -1.27
N ARG A 97 -4.22 -16.68 0.02
CA ARG A 97 -5.21 -17.30 0.92
C ARG A 97 -6.56 -16.60 0.94
N TYR A 98 -6.60 -15.30 0.71
CA TYR A 98 -7.80 -14.48 0.76
C TYR A 98 -8.24 -13.94 -0.61
N VAL A 99 -7.53 -14.32 -1.67
CA VAL A 99 -7.86 -13.94 -3.05
C VAL A 99 -9.10 -14.69 -3.52
N ARG A 100 -10.05 -13.98 -4.09
CA ARG A 100 -11.28 -14.58 -4.63
C ARG A 100 -11.04 -15.32 -5.94
N LYS A 101 -11.76 -16.41 -6.14
CA LYS A 101 -11.68 -17.24 -7.37
C LYS A 101 -11.82 -16.44 -8.68
N LYS A 102 -12.62 -15.37 -8.66
CA LYS A 102 -12.80 -14.45 -9.78
C LYS A 102 -11.47 -14.01 -10.40
N TYR A 103 -10.47 -13.70 -9.61
CA TYR A 103 -9.21 -13.17 -10.12
C TYR A 103 -8.39 -14.24 -10.84
N PHE A 104 -8.40 -15.47 -10.36
CA PHE A 104 -7.77 -16.61 -11.05
C PHE A 104 -8.50 -16.94 -12.34
N GLN A 105 -9.84 -16.89 -12.34
CA GLN A 105 -10.66 -17.08 -13.55
C GLN A 105 -10.37 -16.00 -14.59
N ASN A 106 -10.28 -14.73 -14.19
CA ASN A 106 -9.94 -13.63 -15.07
C ASN A 106 -8.54 -13.79 -15.67
N ALA A 107 -7.56 -14.20 -14.85
CA ALA A 107 -6.20 -14.47 -15.33
C ALA A 107 -6.20 -15.60 -16.38
N SER A 108 -6.91 -16.69 -16.11
CA SER A 108 -7.06 -17.81 -17.07
C SER A 108 -7.70 -17.39 -18.39
N LEU A 109 -8.71 -16.50 -18.36
CA LEU A 109 -9.31 -15.93 -19.59
C LEU A 109 -8.32 -15.12 -20.42
N LEU A 110 -7.33 -14.51 -19.77
CA LEU A 110 -6.24 -13.77 -20.40
C LEU A 110 -5.05 -14.66 -20.78
N GLN A 111 -5.18 -15.99 -20.60
CA GLN A 111 -4.10 -16.97 -20.79
C GLN A 111 -2.85 -16.66 -19.97
N ASP A 112 -3.07 -16.18 -18.76
CA ASP A 112 -2.01 -15.80 -17.81
C ASP A 112 -2.33 -16.33 -16.41
N GLU A 113 -1.39 -16.14 -15.47
CA GLU A 113 -1.55 -16.47 -14.05
C GLU A 113 -1.71 -15.21 -13.21
N TYR A 114 -2.58 -15.26 -12.19
CA TYR A 114 -2.84 -14.12 -11.31
C TYR A 114 -1.57 -13.53 -10.71
N LEU A 115 -0.60 -14.38 -10.33
CA LEU A 115 0.67 -13.96 -9.76
C LEU A 115 1.48 -13.02 -10.67
N HIS A 116 1.30 -13.11 -12.00
CA HIS A 116 2.05 -12.29 -12.94
C HIS A 116 1.60 -10.83 -12.97
N PHE A 117 0.36 -10.53 -12.58
CA PHE A 117 -0.19 -9.18 -12.67
C PHE A 117 0.50 -8.17 -11.75
N TYR A 118 1.16 -8.64 -10.68
CA TYR A 118 1.79 -7.79 -9.67
C TYR A 118 3.31 -8.02 -9.56
N LYS A 119 3.94 -8.67 -10.56
CA LYS A 119 5.39 -8.87 -10.60
C LYS A 119 6.14 -7.60 -11.02
N PRO A 120 7.44 -7.47 -10.67
CA PRO A 120 8.24 -6.27 -10.96
C PRO A 120 8.32 -5.85 -12.44
N ASN A 121 7.98 -6.73 -13.36
CA ASN A 121 7.96 -6.47 -14.81
C ASN A 121 6.60 -5.96 -15.34
N THR A 122 5.59 -5.84 -14.48
CA THR A 122 4.28 -5.29 -14.84
C THR A 122 4.13 -3.84 -14.37
N GLU A 123 3.14 -3.11 -14.91
CA GLU A 123 2.89 -1.72 -14.53
C GLU A 123 2.54 -1.59 -13.04
N LEU A 124 1.53 -2.35 -12.59
CA LEU A 124 1.14 -2.31 -11.17
C LEU A 124 2.24 -2.84 -10.25
N GLY A 125 2.99 -3.87 -10.67
CA GLY A 125 4.10 -4.38 -9.86
C GLY A 125 5.23 -3.34 -9.68
N ARG A 126 5.62 -2.64 -10.76
CA ARG A 126 6.59 -1.54 -10.67
C ARG A 126 6.07 -0.40 -9.78
N TRP A 127 4.81 -0.04 -9.93
CA TRP A 127 4.17 0.99 -9.12
C TRP A 127 4.13 0.61 -7.64
N LEU A 128 3.71 -0.61 -7.29
CA LEU A 128 3.71 -1.13 -5.92
C LEU A 128 5.12 -1.16 -5.32
N ALA A 129 6.13 -1.51 -6.12
CA ALA A 129 7.53 -1.52 -5.67
C ALA A 129 8.03 -0.14 -5.21
N THR A 130 7.41 0.95 -5.65
CA THR A 130 7.78 2.31 -5.22
C THR A 130 7.16 2.73 -3.89
N LYS A 131 6.19 1.98 -3.38
CA LYS A 131 5.38 2.37 -2.22
C LYS A 131 6.14 2.18 -0.90
N ASN A 132 5.68 2.88 0.12
CA ASN A 132 6.23 2.82 1.47
C ASN A 132 5.40 1.88 2.35
N ILE A 133 5.98 1.39 3.44
CA ILE A 133 5.27 0.72 4.54
C ILE A 133 5.05 1.65 5.73
N VAL A 134 5.79 2.76 5.79
CA VAL A 134 5.66 3.79 6.84
C VAL A 134 5.89 5.16 6.20
N GLU A 135 5.06 6.15 6.52
CA GLU A 135 5.30 7.54 6.12
C GLU A 135 5.10 8.50 7.30
N LYS A 136 5.92 9.55 7.35
CA LYS A 136 5.74 10.67 8.28
C LYS A 136 5.21 11.89 7.52
N ILE A 137 4.09 12.45 7.98
CA ILE A 137 3.48 13.65 7.41
C ILE A 137 3.27 14.65 8.55
N GLY A 138 4.05 15.73 8.57
CA GLY A 138 4.12 16.62 9.73
C GLY A 138 4.57 15.85 10.98
N ASP A 139 3.75 15.91 12.02
CA ASP A 139 4.01 15.22 13.30
C ASP A 139 3.37 13.82 13.40
N TYR A 140 2.66 13.39 12.35
CA TYR A 140 1.98 12.07 12.33
C TYR A 140 2.78 11.03 11.57
N VAL A 141 2.78 9.81 12.10
CA VAL A 141 3.33 8.62 11.44
C VAL A 141 2.18 7.73 11.00
N PHE A 142 2.15 7.41 9.71
CA PHE A 142 1.17 6.52 9.11
C PHE A 142 1.83 5.17 8.82
N VAL A 143 1.23 4.12 9.35
CA VAL A 143 1.68 2.73 9.23
C VAL A 143 0.49 1.82 9.36
N HIS A 144 0.44 0.73 8.59
CA HIS A 144 -0.75 -0.13 8.54
C HIS A 144 -1.05 -0.80 9.89
N ALA A 145 -0.06 -1.45 10.50
CA ALA A 145 -0.30 -2.20 11.74
C ALA A 145 0.26 -1.51 12.99
N GLY A 146 1.45 -0.96 12.92
CA GLY A 146 2.08 -0.27 14.05
C GLY A 146 3.61 -0.34 14.03
N ILE A 147 4.24 0.34 15.00
CA ILE A 147 5.69 0.31 15.21
C ILE A 147 5.97 -0.43 16.51
N SER A 148 6.53 -1.62 16.42
CA SER A 148 6.96 -2.39 17.58
C SER A 148 8.23 -1.81 18.21
N ILE A 149 8.52 -2.22 19.45
CA ILE A 149 9.76 -1.81 20.14
C ILE A 149 11.01 -2.32 19.38
N GLU A 150 10.92 -3.49 18.75
CA GLU A 150 12.00 -4.07 17.95
C GLU A 150 12.29 -3.20 16.72
N ILE A 151 11.25 -2.72 16.03
CA ILE A 151 11.39 -1.80 14.90
C ILE A 151 11.95 -0.47 15.36
N ALA A 152 11.47 0.09 16.46
CA ALA A 152 11.96 1.35 17.01
C ALA A 152 13.46 1.27 17.42
N ASN A 153 13.86 0.13 17.99
CA ASN A 153 15.25 -0.11 18.43
C ASN A 153 16.24 -0.33 17.28
N LEU A 154 15.79 -0.48 16.03
CA LEU A 154 16.68 -0.50 14.86
C LEU A 154 17.39 0.86 14.66
N GLY A 155 16.86 1.94 15.23
CA GLY A 155 17.44 3.28 15.12
C GLY A 155 17.42 3.84 13.68
N LEU A 156 16.59 3.28 12.79
CA LEU A 156 16.48 3.72 11.40
C LEU A 156 15.55 4.93 11.28
N THR A 157 15.89 5.83 10.40
CA THR A 157 14.94 6.85 9.94
C THR A 157 13.79 6.20 9.16
N VAL A 158 12.65 6.91 9.04
CA VAL A 158 11.50 6.45 8.24
C VAL A 158 11.91 6.16 6.79
N GLN A 159 12.83 6.95 6.22
CA GLN A 159 13.32 6.72 4.86
C GLN A 159 14.14 5.43 4.78
N GLU A 160 15.11 5.22 5.66
CA GLU A 160 15.96 4.02 5.69
C GLU A 160 15.14 2.75 5.92
N LEU A 161 14.12 2.82 6.81
CA LEU A 161 13.19 1.70 7.05
C LEU A 161 12.50 1.26 5.75
N ASN A 162 11.99 2.21 4.97
CA ASN A 162 11.35 1.92 3.69
C ASN A 162 12.33 1.41 2.64
N ASP A 163 13.52 2.00 2.56
CA ASP A 163 14.54 1.59 1.59
C ASP A 163 14.97 0.14 1.85
N LYS A 164 15.17 -0.24 3.11
CA LYS A 164 15.45 -1.63 3.50
C LYS A 164 14.28 -2.58 3.24
N ALA A 165 13.05 -2.13 3.51
CA ALA A 165 11.89 -2.98 3.26
C ALA A 165 11.72 -3.29 1.77
N ARG A 166 11.99 -2.34 0.85
CA ARG A 166 11.86 -2.54 -0.60
C ARG A 166 12.75 -3.66 -1.15
N ASP A 167 13.89 -3.94 -0.52
CA ASP A 167 14.80 -5.01 -0.95
C ASP A 167 14.11 -6.38 -1.03
N TYR A 168 13.01 -6.57 -0.28
CA TYR A 168 12.34 -7.87 -0.15
C TYR A 168 10.82 -7.82 -0.37
N TYR A 169 10.27 -6.78 -0.97
CA TYR A 169 8.81 -6.69 -1.22
C TYR A 169 8.25 -7.87 -2.02
N PHE A 170 9.06 -8.49 -2.85
CA PHE A 170 8.69 -9.65 -3.67
C PHE A 170 9.30 -10.97 -3.19
N ASP A 171 9.98 -10.98 -2.04
CA ASP A 171 10.58 -12.19 -1.47
C ASP A 171 10.68 -12.12 0.06
N ASN A 172 9.53 -11.99 0.71
CA ASN A 172 9.42 -11.92 2.18
C ASN A 172 9.98 -13.18 2.87
N LEU A 173 9.89 -14.34 2.23
CA LEU A 173 10.42 -15.58 2.78
C LEU A 173 11.94 -15.55 2.88
N LYS A 174 12.61 -14.97 1.89
CA LYS A 174 14.05 -14.77 1.92
C LYS A 174 14.45 -13.77 3.01
N ALA A 175 13.71 -12.67 3.16
CA ALA A 175 13.92 -11.71 4.23
C ALA A 175 13.86 -12.35 5.61
N ARG A 176 12.81 -13.14 5.90
CA ARG A 176 12.62 -13.85 7.17
C ARG A 176 13.72 -14.86 7.48
N LYS A 177 14.37 -15.41 6.47
CA LYS A 177 15.48 -16.36 6.59
C LYS A 177 16.86 -15.72 6.49
N CYS A 178 16.90 -14.40 6.32
CA CYS A 178 18.15 -13.67 6.23
C CYS A 178 18.93 -13.77 7.55
N LYS A 179 20.26 -13.91 7.47
CA LYS A 179 21.12 -13.88 8.65
C LYS A 179 21.19 -12.50 9.29
N ASP A 180 20.92 -11.45 8.51
CA ASP A 180 20.78 -10.10 9.01
C ASP A 180 19.44 -9.98 9.74
N SER A 181 19.51 -9.76 11.04
CA SER A 181 18.34 -9.65 11.92
C SER A 181 17.42 -8.49 11.54
N LEU A 182 17.95 -7.43 10.92
CA LEU A 182 17.17 -6.28 10.44
C LEU A 182 16.07 -6.73 9.48
N TYR A 183 16.41 -7.49 8.43
CA TYR A 183 15.44 -7.94 7.44
C TYR A 183 14.44 -8.96 8.03
N SER A 184 14.90 -9.83 8.92
CA SER A 184 13.98 -10.77 9.58
C SER A 184 12.95 -10.03 10.43
N ILE A 185 13.32 -9.02 11.18
CA ILE A 185 12.44 -8.18 12.01
C ILE A 185 11.44 -7.40 11.13
N LEU A 186 11.89 -6.83 10.01
CA LEU A 186 11.04 -6.06 9.07
C LEU A 186 9.87 -6.86 8.48
N TYR A 187 9.98 -8.20 8.47
CA TYR A 187 8.97 -9.09 7.89
C TYR A 187 8.41 -10.11 8.88
N GLN A 188 8.78 -10.02 10.16
CA GLN A 188 8.32 -10.95 11.18
C GLN A 188 6.86 -10.71 11.54
N PHE A 189 6.09 -11.80 11.60
CA PHE A 189 4.70 -11.75 12.06
C PHE A 189 4.62 -11.25 13.51
N GLY A 190 3.69 -10.36 13.80
CA GLY A 190 3.48 -9.78 15.12
C GLY A 190 4.44 -8.64 15.48
N ILE A 191 5.48 -8.36 14.68
CA ILE A 191 6.52 -7.36 14.96
C ILE A 191 6.63 -6.31 13.84
N SER A 192 6.63 -6.76 12.58
CA SER A 192 6.84 -5.88 11.43
C SER A 192 5.77 -4.78 11.32
N PRO A 193 6.07 -3.65 10.67
CA PRO A 193 5.12 -2.54 10.53
C PRO A 193 3.79 -2.91 9.86
N THR A 194 3.75 -4.00 9.12
CA THR A 194 2.56 -4.50 8.43
C THR A 194 1.83 -5.61 9.19
N TRP A 195 2.43 -6.20 10.26
CA TRP A 195 1.87 -7.33 11.03
C TRP A 195 1.85 -7.14 12.54
N TYR A 196 2.25 -5.98 13.04
CA TYR A 196 2.27 -5.72 14.48
C TYR A 196 0.87 -5.88 15.10
N ARG A 197 0.78 -6.39 16.33
CA ARG A 197 -0.50 -6.68 17.00
C ARG A 197 -0.54 -6.24 18.48
N GLY A 198 0.30 -5.27 18.87
CA GLY A 198 0.28 -4.65 20.19
C GLY A 198 0.89 -5.53 21.28
#